data_3eda5f51060bde4e5b205dd7383d53e6
#
_entry.id   3eda5f51060bde4e5b205dd7383d53e6
#
_cell.length_a   1.000
_cell.length_b   1.000
_cell.length_c   1.000
_cell.angle_alpha   90.00
_cell.angle_beta   90.00
_cell.angle_gamma   90.00
#
_symmetry.space_group_name_H-M   'P 1'
#
loop_
_entity.id
_entity.type
_entity.pdbx_description
1 polymer ?
#
loop_
_entity_poly.entity_id
_entity_poly.type
_entity_poly.pdbx_seq_one_letter_code
_entity_poly.pdbx_strand_id
1 'polypeptide(L)' 'MSRDEKIRIVERLDREGGFAKALGQAWLLADPENEQKLLKTFPEILLEKVMLRVIK' A
#
# COMPACT_ATOMS: atom_id res chain seq x y z
N MET A 1 8.11 1.17 -9.00
CA MET A 1 8.14 1.88 -7.70
C MET A 1 9.45 1.57 -6.99
N SER A 2 10.10 2.58 -6.48
CA SER A 2 11.36 2.37 -5.81
C SER A 2 11.14 1.75 -4.42
N ARG A 3 12.21 1.14 -3.89
CA ARG A 3 12.13 0.53 -2.59
C ARG A 3 11.85 1.56 -1.49
N ASP A 4 12.44 2.75 -1.62
CA ASP A 4 12.23 3.78 -0.63
C ASP A 4 10.79 4.25 -0.59
N GLU A 5 10.17 4.39 -1.75
CA GLU A 5 8.77 4.75 -1.81
C GLU A 5 7.89 3.68 -1.19
N LYS A 6 8.21 2.43 -1.46
CA LYS A 6 7.45 1.32 -0.93
C LYS A 6 7.52 1.28 0.59
N ILE A 7 8.72 1.47 1.13
CA ILE A 7 8.90 1.47 2.57
C ILE A 7 8.13 2.61 3.22
N ARG A 8 8.13 3.76 2.58
CA ARG A 8 7.41 4.91 3.10
C ARG A 8 5.92 4.65 3.19
N ILE A 9 5.38 4.01 2.16
CA ILE A 9 3.97 3.65 2.15
C ILE A 9 3.66 2.66 3.27
N VAL A 10 4.50 1.66 3.45
CA VAL A 10 4.29 0.67 4.49
C VAL A 10 4.33 1.31 5.87
N GLU A 11 5.23 2.24 6.08
CA GLU A 11 5.32 2.95 7.36
C GLU A 11 4.05 3.75 7.63
N ARG A 12 3.49 4.36 6.60
CA ARG A 12 2.24 5.08 6.76
C ARG A 12 1.12 4.13 7.13
N LEU A 13 1.06 2.99 6.46
CA LEU A 13 0.01 2.01 6.71
C LEU A 13 0.08 1.44 8.12
N ASP A 14 1.28 1.36 8.67
CA ASP A 14 1.44 0.87 10.03
C ASP A 14 0.66 1.71 11.04
N ARG A 15 0.38 2.96 10.71
CA ARG A 15 -0.31 3.86 11.61
C ARG A 15 -1.80 3.96 11.35
N GLU A 16 -2.30 3.28 10.34
CA GLU A 16 -3.69 3.44 9.92
C GLU A 16 -4.62 2.33 10.38
N GLY A 17 -4.17 1.49 11.28
CA GLY A 17 -5.02 0.44 11.81
C GLY A 17 -4.53 -0.94 11.46
N GLY A 18 -5.19 -1.95 12.05
CA GLY A 18 -4.72 -3.32 11.93
C GLY A 18 -4.76 -3.88 10.52
N PHE A 19 -5.83 -3.58 9.80
CA PHE A 19 -5.96 -4.11 8.44
C PHE A 19 -4.92 -3.48 7.51
N ALA A 20 -4.78 -2.15 7.59
CA ALA A 20 -3.82 -1.45 6.73
C ALA A 20 -2.40 -1.90 7.04
N LYS A 21 -2.11 -2.09 8.32
CA LYS A 21 -0.79 -2.56 8.72
C LYS A 21 -0.51 -3.94 8.14
N ALA A 22 -1.45 -4.85 8.27
CA ALA A 22 -1.28 -6.21 7.74
C ALA A 22 -1.14 -6.20 6.23
N LEU A 23 -1.92 -5.35 5.56
CA LEU A 23 -1.86 -5.24 4.12
C LEU A 23 -0.50 -4.72 3.67
N GLY A 24 0.02 -3.71 4.37
CA GLY A 24 1.34 -3.19 4.05
C GLY A 24 2.43 -4.22 4.21
N GLN A 25 2.36 -5.01 5.27
CA GLN A 25 3.33 -6.06 5.51
C GLN A 25 3.26 -7.11 4.40
N ALA A 26 2.06 -7.52 4.03
CA ALA A 26 1.89 -8.51 2.99
C ALA A 26 2.44 -8.00 1.66
N TRP A 27 2.17 -6.74 1.35
CA TRP A 27 2.65 -6.14 0.12
C TRP A 27 4.17 -6.06 0.09
N LEU A 28 4.77 -5.71 1.22
CA LEU A 28 6.23 -5.62 1.32
C LEU A 28 6.89 -6.97 1.08
N LEU A 29 6.27 -8.03 1.56
CA LEU A 29 6.82 -9.38 1.46
C LEU A 29 6.41 -10.11 0.18
N ALA A 30 5.51 -9.52 -0.59
CA ALA A 30 4.96 -10.18 -1.77
C ALA A 30 5.98 -10.24 -2.90
N ASP A 31 5.90 -11.32 -3.68
CA ASP A 31 6.65 -11.39 -4.91
C ASP A 31 6.01 -10.46 -5.95
N PRO A 32 6.66 -10.23 -7.10
CA PRO A 32 6.15 -9.27 -8.07
C PRO A 32 4.72 -9.54 -8.51
N GLU A 33 4.36 -10.80 -8.67
CA GLU A 33 3.01 -11.13 -9.11
C GLU A 33 1.97 -10.77 -8.07
N ASN A 34 2.21 -11.15 -6.82
CA ASN A 34 1.28 -10.86 -5.74
C ASN A 34 1.27 -9.36 -5.41
N GLU A 35 2.40 -8.70 -5.57
CA GLU A 35 2.46 -7.27 -5.38
C GLU A 35 1.50 -6.56 -6.33
N GLN A 36 1.49 -6.98 -7.59
CA GLN A 36 0.59 -6.39 -8.57
C GLN A 36 -0.86 -6.68 -8.24
N LYS A 37 -1.15 -7.87 -7.76
CA LYS A 37 -2.51 -8.20 -7.38
C LYS A 37 -3.02 -7.33 -6.25
N LEU A 38 -2.16 -7.06 -5.28
CA LEU A 38 -2.53 -6.21 -4.17
C LEU A 38 -2.76 -4.78 -4.62
N LEU A 39 -1.89 -4.26 -5.49
CA LEU A 39 -2.05 -2.92 -6.01
C LEU A 39 -3.35 -2.76 -6.79
N LYS A 40 -3.74 -3.80 -7.50
CA LYS A 40 -4.97 -3.78 -8.27
C LYS A 40 -6.20 -3.84 -7.39
N THR A 41 -6.10 -4.61 -6.31
CA THR A 41 -7.24 -4.85 -5.43
C THR A 41 -7.45 -3.71 -4.45
N PHE A 42 -6.37 -3.13 -3.95
CA PHE A 42 -6.44 -2.10 -2.92
C PHE A 42 -5.67 -0.84 -3.30
N PRO A 43 -5.97 -0.25 -4.46
CA PRO A 43 -5.22 0.94 -4.87
C PRO A 43 -5.43 2.13 -3.95
N GLU A 44 -6.60 2.25 -3.35
CA GLU A 44 -6.90 3.39 -2.46
C GLU A 44 -6.05 3.37 -1.21
N ILE A 45 -5.69 2.18 -0.76
CA ILE A 45 -4.89 2.05 0.43
C ILE A 45 -3.41 2.16 0.13
N LEU A 46 -2.97 1.50 -0.94
CA LEU A 46 -1.56 1.43 -1.27
C LEU A 46 -1.06 2.63 -2.06
N LEU A 47 -1.92 3.26 -2.84
CA LEU A 47 -1.55 4.39 -3.67
C LEU A 47 -2.17 5.66 -3.14
N GLU A 48 -1.39 6.40 -2.40
CA GLU A 48 -1.87 7.55 -1.67
C GLU A 48 -2.55 8.60 -2.54
N LYS A 49 -2.03 8.83 -3.71
CA LYS A 49 -2.57 9.89 -4.56
C LYS A 49 -3.98 9.57 -5.04
N VAL A 50 -4.36 8.32 -5.03
CA VAL A 50 -5.73 7.96 -5.37
C VAL A 50 -6.68 8.49 -4.32
N MET A 51 -6.28 8.42 -3.08
CA MET A 51 -7.09 8.93 -1.98
C MET A 51 -7.28 10.43 -2.06
N LEU A 52 -6.26 11.13 -2.48
CA LEU A 52 -6.36 12.58 -2.59
C LEU A 52 -7.43 12.99 -3.59
N ARG A 53 -7.58 12.24 -4.66
CA ARG A 53 -8.60 12.54 -5.63
C ARG A 53 -10.00 12.26 -5.10
N VAL A 54 -10.12 11.25 -4.30
CA VAL A 54 -11.40 10.89 -3.74
C VAL A 54 -11.93 11.98 -2.83
N ILE A 55 -11.06 12.67 -2.17
CA ILE A 55 -11.45 13.70 -1.22
C ILE A 55 -12.18 14.85 -1.89
N LYS A 56 -11.91 15.07 -3.13
CA LYS A 56 -12.63 16.13 -3.83
C LYS A 56 -14.09 15.80 -3.97
#